data_171ce9091e84178b6f2621ceda996b58
#
_entry.id   171ce9091e84178b6f2621ceda996b58
#
_cell.length_a   1.000
_cell.length_b   1.000
_cell.length_c   1.000
_cell.angle_alpha   90.00
_cell.angle_beta   90.00
_cell.angle_gamma   90.00
#
_symmetry.space_group_name_H-M   'P 1'
#
loop_
_entity.id
_entity.type
_entity.pdbx_description
1 polymer ?
#
loop_
_entity_poly.entity_id
_entity_poly.type
_entity_poly.pdbx_seq_one_letter_code
_entity_poly.pdbx_strand_id
1 'polypeptide(L)'
;ESVAADGIRFGKYHALIIGVQNYISYDPLKTPISDAKAIADVLEQRYGFQTTTLLDADFSSIVGGIVELSTKIGPDDNVLIYFAGHGVLNAAQRGFWLPLDARQTERSPALPTEPLAEFLAMFKARSILVIADSCFGSALSGSVGSYTGGPAEYQKDIPSGYLSRKARYVLSSGGMSPVLDQAGDGHSVFASALLKVLRDNDRILTQTGLEQALVEPVRASAQQIGLVQTPELKKVREAGDAGGAFFLVPKAQPDKG
;
A
#
# COMPACT_ATOMS: atom_id res chain seq x y z
N GLU A 1 15.06 14.60 4.95
CA GLU A 1 15.81 14.06 6.11
C GLU A 1 15.46 12.60 6.35
N SER A 2 16.43 11.83 6.86
CA SER A 2 16.19 10.44 7.23
C SER A 2 15.36 10.36 8.51
N VAL A 3 14.36 9.47 8.52
CA VAL A 3 13.59 9.20 9.74
C VAL A 3 14.45 8.44 10.73
N ALA A 4 14.42 8.80 12.00
CA ALA A 4 15.18 8.18 13.06
C ALA A 4 14.32 8.02 14.32
N ALA A 5 14.54 6.91 15.05
CA ALA A 5 13.97 6.66 16.36
C ALA A 5 14.98 5.89 17.21
N ASP A 6 15.13 6.26 18.47
CA ASP A 6 16.02 5.62 19.45
C ASP A 6 17.47 5.37 18.93
N GLY A 7 18.00 6.34 18.16
CA GLY A 7 19.35 6.25 17.57
C GLY A 7 19.46 5.40 16.31
N ILE A 8 18.37 4.76 15.88
CA ILE A 8 18.31 3.97 14.64
C ILE A 8 17.89 4.87 13.48
N ARG A 9 18.62 4.83 12.38
CA ARG A 9 18.25 5.54 11.14
C ARG A 9 17.53 4.61 10.18
N PHE A 10 16.30 5.00 9.81
CA PHE A 10 15.45 4.22 8.91
C PHE A 10 15.56 4.65 7.43
N GLY A 11 16.38 5.65 7.11
CA GLY A 11 16.45 6.22 5.76
C GLY A 11 15.29 7.20 5.47
N LYS A 12 15.16 7.58 4.20
CA LYS A 12 14.05 8.42 3.75
C LYS A 12 12.84 7.57 3.41
N TYR A 13 11.69 8.20 3.49
CA TYR A 13 10.41 7.58 3.15
C TYR A 13 9.78 8.32 1.97
N HIS A 14 9.42 7.57 0.95
CA HIS A 14 8.75 8.08 -0.25
C HIS A 14 7.45 7.32 -0.47
N ALA A 15 6.42 8.01 -0.94
CA ALA A 15 5.17 7.34 -1.30
C ALA A 15 4.65 7.81 -2.65
N LEU A 16 4.15 6.85 -3.45
CA LEU A 16 3.32 7.10 -4.62
C LEU A 16 1.89 6.70 -4.26
N ILE A 17 1.00 7.68 -4.25
CA ILE A 17 -0.39 7.51 -3.83
C ILE A 17 -1.28 7.69 -5.05
N ILE A 18 -2.04 6.65 -5.42
CA ILE A 18 -2.84 6.61 -6.63
C ILE A 18 -4.30 6.40 -6.26
N GLY A 19 -5.17 7.32 -6.67
CA GLY A 19 -6.62 7.20 -6.52
C GLY A 19 -7.31 7.39 -7.86
N VAL A 20 -8.01 6.36 -8.36
CA VAL A 20 -8.74 6.41 -9.63
C VAL A 20 -10.22 6.21 -9.35
N GLN A 21 -11.01 7.24 -9.65
CA GLN A 21 -12.42 7.33 -9.30
C GLN A 21 -13.33 7.47 -10.51
N ASN A 22 -13.02 8.41 -11.42
CA ASN A 22 -13.93 8.85 -12.50
C ASN A 22 -13.59 8.14 -13.82
N TYR A 23 -13.71 6.82 -13.86
CA TYR A 23 -13.38 6.00 -15.02
C TYR A 23 -14.14 6.39 -16.29
N ILE A 24 -13.47 6.35 -17.44
CA ILE A 24 -14.07 6.69 -18.74
C ILE A 24 -15.04 5.58 -19.21
N SER A 25 -14.71 4.30 -18.94
CA SER A 25 -15.44 3.15 -19.49
C SER A 25 -15.88 2.13 -18.43
N TYR A 26 -15.73 2.43 -17.17
CA TYR A 26 -16.20 1.66 -16.01
C TYR A 26 -17.07 2.55 -15.13
N ASP A 27 -17.86 1.93 -14.26
CA ASP A 27 -18.66 2.67 -13.29
C ASP A 27 -17.74 3.49 -12.37
N PRO A 28 -18.09 4.77 -12.09
CA PRO A 28 -17.29 5.57 -11.20
C PRO A 28 -17.39 5.04 -9.77
N LEU A 29 -16.28 5.16 -9.05
CA LEU A 29 -16.20 4.92 -7.60
C LEU A 29 -16.48 6.24 -6.85
N LYS A 30 -16.59 6.18 -5.51
CA LYS A 30 -16.94 7.37 -4.71
C LYS A 30 -15.79 7.88 -3.85
N THR A 31 -14.92 7.00 -3.39
CA THR A 31 -13.95 7.31 -2.33
C THR A 31 -12.47 7.33 -2.74
N PRO A 32 -12.00 6.74 -3.86
CA PRO A 32 -10.57 6.63 -4.15
C PRO A 32 -9.78 7.95 -4.07
N ILE A 33 -10.38 9.06 -4.51
CA ILE A 33 -9.74 10.38 -4.44
C ILE A 33 -9.63 10.88 -3.01
N SER A 34 -10.69 10.74 -2.19
CA SER A 34 -10.67 11.14 -0.78
C SER A 34 -9.71 10.26 0.02
N ASP A 35 -9.70 8.96 -0.27
CA ASP A 35 -8.81 8.00 0.36
C ASP A 35 -7.34 8.31 0.07
N ALA A 36 -7.01 8.51 -1.21
CA ALA A 36 -5.66 8.86 -1.64
C ALA A 36 -5.15 10.14 -0.96
N LYS A 37 -5.96 11.20 -0.93
CA LYS A 37 -5.60 12.46 -0.25
C LYS A 37 -5.37 12.27 1.24
N ALA A 38 -6.31 11.62 1.94
CA ALA A 38 -6.21 11.42 3.38
C ALA A 38 -5.02 10.52 3.78
N ILE A 39 -4.72 9.49 2.97
CA ILE A 39 -3.54 8.63 3.18
C ILE A 39 -2.25 9.43 2.95
N ALA A 40 -2.17 10.23 1.89
CA ALA A 40 -1.02 11.11 1.64
C ALA A 40 -0.77 12.04 2.84
N ASP A 41 -1.81 12.74 3.29
CA ASP A 41 -1.73 13.68 4.41
C ASP A 41 -1.21 13.02 5.69
N VAL A 42 -1.74 11.86 6.07
CA VAL A 42 -1.30 11.18 7.30
C VAL A 42 0.14 10.68 7.19
N LEU A 43 0.55 10.17 6.03
CA LEU A 43 1.92 9.72 5.79
C LEU A 43 2.91 10.88 5.85
N GLU A 44 2.58 12.04 5.29
CA GLU A 44 3.43 13.24 5.36
C GLU A 44 3.53 13.80 6.78
N GLN A 45 2.39 13.99 7.42
CA GLN A 45 2.33 14.69 8.70
C GLN A 45 2.89 13.84 9.83
N ARG A 46 2.49 12.55 9.90
CA ARG A 46 2.88 11.69 11.04
C ARG A 46 4.14 10.87 10.82
N TYR A 47 4.45 10.51 9.57
CA TYR A 47 5.56 9.58 9.27
C TYR A 47 6.69 10.20 8.45
N GLY A 48 6.52 11.43 7.98
CA GLY A 48 7.57 12.14 7.26
C GLY A 48 7.84 11.64 5.85
N PHE A 49 6.85 11.02 5.23
CA PHE A 49 6.95 10.63 3.83
C PHE A 49 7.04 11.84 2.91
N GLN A 50 7.79 11.69 1.83
CA GLN A 50 7.73 12.55 0.66
C GLN A 50 6.73 11.89 -0.30
N THR A 51 5.54 12.48 -0.45
CA THR A 51 4.47 11.88 -1.25
C THR A 51 4.39 12.48 -2.65
N THR A 52 4.01 11.64 -3.60
CA THR A 52 3.53 12.03 -4.94
C THR A 52 2.14 11.45 -5.10
N THR A 53 1.14 12.32 -5.32
CA THR A 53 -0.26 11.89 -5.42
C THR A 53 -0.74 12.02 -6.86
N LEU A 54 -1.28 10.93 -7.41
CA LEU A 54 -1.85 10.84 -8.75
C LEU A 54 -3.35 10.56 -8.61
N LEU A 55 -4.17 11.51 -9.03
CA LEU A 55 -5.63 11.41 -8.96
C LEU A 55 -6.21 11.29 -10.36
N ASP A 56 -7.11 10.32 -10.55
CA ASP A 56 -7.69 10.01 -11.86
C ASP A 56 -6.64 9.92 -12.96
N ALA A 57 -5.54 9.24 -12.65
CA ALA A 57 -4.41 9.13 -13.56
C ALA A 57 -4.66 8.06 -14.62
N ASP A 58 -4.27 8.37 -15.85
CA ASP A 58 -4.21 7.44 -16.96
C ASP A 58 -3.01 6.49 -16.83
N PHE A 59 -2.95 5.49 -17.70
CA PHE A 59 -1.87 4.50 -17.70
C PHE A 59 -0.49 5.14 -17.80
N SER A 60 -0.32 6.09 -18.70
CA SER A 60 0.96 6.76 -18.92
C SER A 60 1.44 7.54 -17.70
N SER A 61 0.53 8.24 -17.05
CA SER A 61 0.81 9.01 -15.83
C SER A 61 1.21 8.11 -14.67
N ILE A 62 0.53 6.95 -14.49
CA ILE A 62 0.89 6.00 -13.42
C ILE A 62 2.27 5.40 -13.68
N VAL A 63 2.53 4.92 -14.89
CA VAL A 63 3.85 4.36 -15.27
C VAL A 63 4.93 5.43 -15.13
N GLY A 64 4.67 6.65 -15.61
CA GLY A 64 5.59 7.78 -15.47
C GLY A 64 5.92 8.09 -14.01
N GLY A 65 4.92 8.10 -13.12
CA GLY A 65 5.10 8.31 -11.68
C GLY A 65 5.96 7.22 -11.02
N ILE A 66 5.75 5.95 -11.40
CA ILE A 66 6.58 4.82 -10.92
C ILE A 66 8.04 4.99 -11.38
N VAL A 67 8.25 5.30 -12.65
CA VAL A 67 9.60 5.51 -13.21
C VAL A 67 10.27 6.71 -12.57
N GLU A 68 9.59 7.84 -12.45
CA GLU A 68 10.13 9.03 -11.80
C GLU A 68 10.51 8.76 -10.34
N LEU A 69 9.64 8.08 -9.59
CA LEU A 69 9.94 7.69 -8.22
C LEU A 69 11.20 6.82 -8.17
N SER A 70 11.33 5.84 -9.05
CA SER A 70 12.48 4.91 -9.07
C SER A 70 13.83 5.62 -9.23
N THR A 71 13.86 6.77 -9.94
CA THR A 71 15.08 7.55 -10.13
C THR A 71 15.55 8.33 -8.90
N LYS A 72 14.62 8.61 -7.98
CA LYS A 72 14.87 9.41 -6.76
C LYS A 72 15.28 8.56 -5.55
N ILE A 73 15.13 7.24 -5.65
CA ILE A 73 15.27 6.30 -4.52
C ILE A 73 16.69 5.79 -4.37
N GLY A 74 17.24 5.93 -3.17
CA GLY A 74 18.52 5.36 -2.75
C GLY A 74 18.38 3.97 -2.12
N PRO A 75 19.52 3.28 -1.87
CA PRO A 75 19.53 1.91 -1.34
C PRO A 75 19.02 1.79 0.11
N ASP A 76 19.07 2.88 0.87
CA ASP A 76 18.60 2.92 2.27
C ASP A 76 17.18 3.44 2.41
N ASP A 77 16.56 3.85 1.30
CA ASP A 77 15.23 4.47 1.31
C ASP A 77 14.12 3.41 1.38
N ASN A 78 12.94 3.88 1.78
CA ASN A 78 11.73 3.09 1.90
C ASN A 78 10.66 3.66 0.97
N VAL A 79 9.93 2.78 0.29
CA VAL A 79 8.89 3.17 -0.67
C VAL A 79 7.56 2.55 -0.26
N LEU A 80 6.52 3.37 -0.23
CA LEU A 80 5.14 2.93 -0.12
C LEU A 80 4.42 3.27 -1.43
N ILE A 81 3.72 2.30 -2.01
CA ILE A 81 2.83 2.52 -3.15
C ILE A 81 1.41 2.20 -2.67
N TYR A 82 0.51 3.17 -2.70
CA TYR A 82 -0.90 2.98 -2.41
C TYR A 82 -1.71 3.11 -3.68
N PHE A 83 -2.61 2.17 -3.92
CA PHE A 83 -3.56 2.21 -5.03
C PHE A 83 -4.98 2.02 -4.51
N ALA A 84 -5.87 2.96 -4.82
CA ALA A 84 -7.32 2.85 -4.63
C ALA A 84 -8.02 2.98 -5.97
N GLY A 85 -8.83 1.99 -6.33
CA GLY A 85 -9.52 1.96 -7.62
C GLY A 85 -9.99 0.57 -8.02
N HIS A 86 -10.51 0.45 -9.25
CA HIS A 86 -10.91 -0.85 -9.78
C HIS A 86 -9.73 -1.78 -10.02
N GLY A 87 -9.92 -3.04 -9.63
CA GLY A 87 -9.08 -4.16 -10.01
C GLY A 87 -9.88 -5.22 -10.76
N VAL A 88 -9.26 -5.90 -11.70
CA VAL A 88 -9.87 -6.99 -12.47
C VAL A 88 -8.94 -8.19 -12.58
N LEU A 89 -9.53 -9.38 -12.81
CA LEU A 89 -8.80 -10.57 -13.22
C LEU A 89 -9.03 -10.83 -14.70
N ASN A 90 -8.00 -11.24 -15.42
CA ASN A 90 -8.17 -11.78 -16.76
C ASN A 90 -8.57 -13.27 -16.72
N ALA A 91 -8.79 -13.87 -17.89
CA ALA A 91 -9.15 -15.28 -18.00
C ALA A 91 -8.11 -16.26 -17.41
N ALA A 92 -6.84 -15.84 -17.32
CA ALA A 92 -5.76 -16.59 -16.68
C ALA A 92 -5.63 -16.32 -15.17
N GLN A 93 -6.62 -15.67 -14.54
CA GLN A 93 -6.65 -15.30 -13.12
C GLN A 93 -5.51 -14.35 -12.70
N ARG A 94 -4.97 -13.58 -13.64
CA ARG A 94 -3.99 -12.53 -13.35
C ARG A 94 -4.69 -11.22 -13.03
N GLY A 95 -4.24 -10.54 -11.98
CA GLY A 95 -4.79 -9.27 -11.53
C GLY A 95 -4.27 -8.07 -12.34
N PHE A 96 -5.12 -7.05 -12.46
CA PHE A 96 -4.76 -5.78 -13.09
C PHE A 96 -5.39 -4.64 -12.31
N TRP A 97 -4.66 -3.56 -12.12
CA TRP A 97 -5.19 -2.26 -11.72
C TRP A 97 -5.64 -1.48 -12.94
N LEU A 98 -6.81 -0.89 -12.85
CA LEU A 98 -7.39 -0.11 -13.94
C LEU A 98 -7.02 1.36 -13.79
N PRO A 99 -6.33 1.97 -14.77
CA PRO A 99 -6.14 3.42 -14.85
C PRO A 99 -7.42 4.10 -15.35
N LEU A 100 -7.46 5.43 -15.33
CA LEU A 100 -8.59 6.24 -15.77
C LEU A 100 -9.07 5.88 -17.19
N ASP A 101 -8.13 5.66 -18.11
CA ASP A 101 -8.35 5.39 -19.53
C ASP A 101 -8.56 3.91 -19.87
N ALA A 102 -8.71 3.05 -18.84
CA ALA A 102 -9.03 1.64 -19.04
C ALA A 102 -10.36 1.47 -19.79
N ARG A 103 -10.41 0.46 -20.65
CA ARG A 103 -11.58 0.15 -21.49
C ARG A 103 -12.02 -1.29 -21.30
N GLN A 104 -13.28 -1.58 -21.56
CA GLN A 104 -13.83 -2.94 -21.53
C GLN A 104 -13.52 -3.71 -22.84
N THR A 105 -12.25 -3.74 -23.24
CA THR A 105 -11.76 -4.39 -24.45
C THR A 105 -10.48 -5.16 -24.15
N GLU A 106 -10.15 -6.17 -24.98
CA GLU A 106 -8.93 -6.98 -24.82
C GLU A 106 -7.62 -6.17 -24.92
N ARG A 107 -7.64 -5.00 -25.53
CA ARG A 107 -6.50 -4.09 -25.68
C ARG A 107 -6.58 -2.89 -24.74
N SER A 108 -7.24 -3.05 -23.61
CA SER A 108 -7.34 -1.99 -22.61
C SER A 108 -5.97 -1.70 -21.99
N PRO A 109 -5.60 -0.43 -21.79
CA PRO A 109 -4.52 -0.12 -20.89
C PRO A 109 -4.91 -0.60 -19.49
N ALA A 110 -4.06 -1.41 -18.88
CA ALA A 110 -4.22 -1.91 -17.52
C ALA A 110 -2.84 -2.21 -16.96
N LEU A 111 -2.64 -1.94 -15.68
CA LEU A 111 -1.37 -2.25 -15.02
C LEU A 111 -1.46 -3.69 -14.52
N PRO A 112 -0.73 -4.62 -15.14
CA PRO A 112 -0.70 -5.99 -14.65
C PRO A 112 -0.02 -6.01 -13.29
N THR A 113 -0.62 -6.76 -12.37
CA THR A 113 -0.12 -6.83 -11.00
C THR A 113 1.09 -7.77 -10.86
N GLU A 114 1.26 -8.75 -11.75
CA GLU A 114 2.45 -9.61 -11.74
C GLU A 114 3.73 -8.89 -12.22
N PRO A 115 3.75 -8.17 -13.37
CA PRO A 115 4.90 -7.34 -13.74
C PRO A 115 5.18 -6.19 -12.79
N LEU A 116 4.28 -5.85 -11.87
CA LEU A 116 4.62 -4.94 -10.79
C LEU A 116 5.81 -5.47 -9.98
N ALA A 117 5.95 -6.79 -9.80
CA ALA A 117 7.12 -7.39 -9.18
C ALA A 117 8.43 -7.03 -9.93
N GLU A 118 8.41 -7.01 -11.26
CA GLU A 118 9.56 -6.60 -12.08
C GLU A 118 9.86 -5.11 -11.88
N PHE A 119 8.83 -4.25 -11.87
CA PHE A 119 8.99 -2.84 -11.55
C PHE A 119 9.55 -2.64 -10.14
N LEU A 120 9.04 -3.38 -9.15
CA LEU A 120 9.55 -3.31 -7.79
C LEU A 120 11.00 -3.80 -7.67
N ALA A 121 11.41 -4.76 -8.50
CA ALA A 121 12.79 -5.24 -8.56
C ALA A 121 13.78 -4.15 -9.05
N MET A 122 13.30 -3.21 -9.89
CA MET A 122 14.11 -2.09 -10.39
C MET A 122 14.43 -1.05 -9.31
N PHE A 123 13.62 -0.95 -8.26
CA PHE A 123 13.87 0.01 -7.20
C PHE A 123 15.10 -0.38 -6.38
N LYS A 124 16.00 0.58 -6.17
CA LYS A 124 17.15 0.42 -5.27
C LYS A 124 16.73 0.35 -3.79
N ALA A 125 15.53 0.77 -3.46
CA ALA A 125 14.98 0.87 -2.11
C ALA A 125 15.31 -0.35 -1.24
N ARG A 126 15.61 -0.10 0.02
CA ARG A 126 15.74 -1.15 1.03
C ARG A 126 14.41 -1.87 1.25
N SER A 127 13.34 -1.13 1.48
CA SER A 127 12.02 -1.72 1.70
C SER A 127 10.95 -1.10 0.83
N ILE A 128 10.03 -1.97 0.35
CA ILE A 128 8.85 -1.54 -0.42
C ILE A 128 7.62 -2.22 0.18
N LEU A 129 6.60 -1.41 0.45
CA LEU A 129 5.27 -1.85 0.82
C LEU A 129 4.27 -1.34 -0.22
N VAL A 130 3.60 -2.25 -0.90
CA VAL A 130 2.46 -1.94 -1.75
C VAL A 130 1.18 -2.15 -0.94
N ILE A 131 0.30 -1.17 -0.92
CA ILE A 131 -1.02 -1.25 -0.30
C ILE A 131 -2.06 -1.13 -1.41
N ALA A 132 -2.84 -2.19 -1.62
CA ALA A 132 -3.83 -2.26 -2.68
C ALA A 132 -5.25 -2.26 -2.09
N ASP A 133 -5.92 -1.12 -2.18
CA ASP A 133 -7.34 -0.98 -1.89
C ASP A 133 -8.14 -1.12 -3.18
N SER A 134 -8.13 -2.35 -3.69
CA SER A 134 -8.79 -2.73 -4.94
C SER A 134 -9.23 -4.18 -4.90
N CYS A 135 -10.25 -4.52 -5.70
CA CYS A 135 -10.59 -5.91 -5.95
C CYS A 135 -9.37 -6.67 -6.44
N PHE A 136 -9.20 -7.92 -5.98
CA PHE A 136 -8.12 -8.79 -6.43
C PHE A 136 -6.70 -8.28 -6.15
N GLY A 137 -6.53 -7.36 -5.20
CA GLY A 137 -5.20 -6.90 -4.76
C GLY A 137 -4.28 -8.06 -4.33
N SER A 138 -4.85 -9.17 -3.87
CA SER A 138 -4.11 -10.40 -3.54
C SER A 138 -3.46 -11.10 -4.75
N ALA A 139 -3.90 -10.84 -5.97
CA ALA A 139 -3.29 -11.36 -7.20
C ALA A 139 -1.90 -10.76 -7.49
N LEU A 140 -1.52 -9.67 -6.79
CA LEU A 140 -0.17 -9.07 -6.84
C LEU A 140 0.96 -10.02 -6.42
N SER A 141 0.63 -11.09 -5.76
CA SER A 141 1.63 -11.88 -5.04
C SER A 141 2.09 -13.13 -5.74
N GLY A 142 1.80 -13.37 -7.05
CA GLY A 142 2.22 -14.60 -7.72
C GLY A 142 2.51 -15.74 -6.73
N SER A 143 2.12 -16.93 -6.84
CA SER A 143 2.35 -18.12 -5.99
C SER A 143 3.05 -17.92 -4.61
N VAL A 144 2.45 -17.17 -3.69
CA VAL A 144 3.05 -16.91 -2.35
C VAL A 144 2.09 -17.35 -1.25
N GLY A 145 2.59 -18.18 -0.34
CA GLY A 145 1.87 -18.53 0.89
C GLY A 145 1.69 -17.31 1.80
N SER A 146 0.61 -17.32 2.59
CA SER A 146 0.37 -16.33 3.63
C SER A 146 1.63 -16.15 4.50
N TYR A 147 2.05 -14.91 4.70
CA TYR A 147 3.19 -14.61 5.55
C TYR A 147 2.70 -14.45 7.00
N THR A 148 3.07 -15.39 7.85
CA THR A 148 2.70 -15.38 9.28
C THR A 148 3.89 -15.08 10.19
N GLY A 149 4.99 -14.58 9.66
CA GLY A 149 6.23 -14.45 10.40
C GLY A 149 6.73 -13.01 10.57
N GLY A 150 7.26 -12.74 11.72
CA GLY A 150 7.90 -11.49 12.12
C GLY A 150 7.12 -10.78 13.24
N PRO A 151 7.82 -9.98 14.06
CA PRO A 151 7.16 -9.24 15.14
C PRO A 151 6.27 -8.14 14.56
N ALA A 152 5.14 -7.93 15.22
CA ALA A 152 4.17 -6.89 14.88
C ALA A 152 4.71 -5.49 15.17
N GLU A 153 5.40 -5.35 16.28
CA GLU A 153 5.90 -4.08 16.81
C GLU A 153 7.32 -4.22 17.36
N TYR A 154 8.06 -3.12 17.33
CA TYR A 154 9.30 -2.96 18.07
C TYR A 154 9.18 -1.78 19.03
N GLN A 155 9.49 -2.02 20.30
CA GLN A 155 9.64 -0.93 21.28
C GLN A 155 11.07 -0.48 21.41
N LYS A 156 12.04 -1.41 21.37
CA LYS A 156 13.48 -1.20 21.38
C LYS A 156 14.15 -2.41 20.71
N ASP A 157 15.40 -2.27 20.30
CA ASP A 157 16.26 -3.38 19.82
C ASP A 157 15.76 -4.10 18.56
N ILE A 158 15.57 -3.33 17.48
CA ILE A 158 15.28 -3.93 16.17
C ILE A 158 16.50 -4.75 15.73
N PRO A 159 16.35 -6.07 15.48
CA PRO A 159 17.47 -6.85 15.00
C PRO A 159 18.06 -6.28 13.72
N SER A 160 19.36 -6.07 13.68
CA SER A 160 20.07 -5.43 12.55
C SER A 160 19.78 -6.11 11.21
N GLY A 161 19.51 -7.42 11.22
CA GLY A 161 19.14 -8.18 10.03
C GLY A 161 17.84 -7.72 9.35
N TYR A 162 16.89 -7.14 10.09
CA TYR A 162 15.67 -6.57 9.48
C TYR A 162 15.91 -5.21 8.84
N LEU A 163 16.86 -4.45 9.35
CA LEU A 163 17.22 -3.13 8.83
C LEU A 163 18.16 -3.21 7.62
N SER A 164 18.92 -4.29 7.47
CA SER A 164 19.93 -4.44 6.40
C SER A 164 19.42 -5.23 5.20
N ARG A 165 18.31 -5.96 5.33
CA ARG A 165 17.78 -6.83 4.27
C ARG A 165 16.66 -6.13 3.48
N LYS A 166 16.58 -6.46 2.20
CA LYS A 166 15.47 -5.98 1.36
C LYS A 166 14.15 -6.59 1.82
N ALA A 167 13.13 -5.74 1.86
CA ALA A 167 11.74 -6.10 2.16
C ALA A 167 10.84 -5.75 0.98
N ARG A 168 9.99 -6.70 0.56
CA ARG A 168 9.07 -6.54 -0.56
C ARG A 168 7.73 -7.16 -0.19
N TYR A 169 6.78 -6.32 0.16
CA TYR A 169 5.47 -6.76 0.65
C TYR A 169 4.32 -6.11 -0.10
N VAL A 170 3.22 -6.85 -0.17
CA VAL A 170 1.92 -6.36 -0.62
C VAL A 170 0.92 -6.61 0.50
N LEU A 171 0.21 -5.56 0.87
CA LEU A 171 -0.96 -5.59 1.74
C LEU A 171 -2.19 -5.28 0.89
N SER A 172 -3.05 -6.25 0.69
CA SER A 172 -4.32 -6.06 -0.01
C SER A 172 -5.46 -5.86 0.97
N SER A 173 -6.47 -5.08 0.55
CA SER A 173 -7.69 -4.87 1.34
C SER A 173 -8.51 -6.14 1.53
N GLY A 174 -8.25 -7.16 0.72
CA GLY A 174 -8.96 -8.44 0.74
C GLY A 174 -10.40 -8.32 0.22
N GLY A 175 -10.87 -9.38 -0.44
CA GLY A 175 -12.21 -9.45 -0.98
C GLY A 175 -12.22 -9.61 -2.49
N MET A 176 -13.23 -10.35 -2.96
CA MET A 176 -13.51 -10.57 -4.39
C MET A 176 -14.66 -9.67 -4.88
N SER A 177 -15.26 -8.91 -3.97
CA SER A 177 -16.33 -7.96 -4.28
C SER A 177 -15.74 -6.59 -4.61
N PRO A 178 -16.45 -5.78 -5.41
CA PRO A 178 -16.06 -4.38 -5.64
C PRO A 178 -15.71 -3.68 -4.33
N VAL A 179 -14.68 -2.84 -4.35
CA VAL A 179 -14.27 -2.04 -3.19
C VAL A 179 -15.50 -1.40 -2.57
N LEU A 180 -15.69 -1.62 -1.28
CA LEU A 180 -16.80 -1.07 -0.53
C LEU A 180 -16.59 0.42 -0.36
N ASP A 181 -17.20 1.13 -1.26
CA ASP A 181 -17.05 2.55 -1.50
C ASP A 181 -17.78 3.43 -0.46
N GLN A 182 -18.15 2.85 0.70
CA GLN A 182 -18.80 3.60 1.79
C GLN A 182 -18.66 2.90 3.15
N ALA A 183 -17.75 3.39 3.97
CA ALA A 183 -17.75 3.10 5.41
C ALA A 183 -18.67 4.07 6.19
N GLY A 184 -19.33 5.01 5.51
CA GLY A 184 -20.19 6.03 6.16
C GLY A 184 -19.48 7.32 6.54
N ASP A 185 -18.14 7.37 6.48
CA ASP A 185 -17.30 8.53 6.79
C ASP A 185 -16.65 9.19 5.56
N GLY A 186 -17.06 8.78 4.36
CA GLY A 186 -16.51 9.30 3.10
C GLY A 186 -15.28 8.58 2.59
N HIS A 187 -14.94 7.44 3.21
CA HIS A 187 -13.83 6.57 2.86
C HIS A 187 -14.30 5.14 2.57
N SER A 188 -13.46 4.35 1.93
CA SER A 188 -13.67 2.90 1.83
C SER A 188 -13.55 2.26 3.22
N VAL A 189 -14.11 1.07 3.39
CA VAL A 189 -13.97 0.29 4.64
C VAL A 189 -12.51 0.08 5.01
N PHE A 190 -11.69 -0.26 4.02
CA PHE A 190 -10.27 -0.48 4.23
C PHE A 190 -9.51 0.82 4.52
N ALA A 191 -9.74 1.88 3.74
CA ALA A 191 -9.09 3.17 3.93
C ALA A 191 -9.45 3.80 5.29
N SER A 192 -10.72 3.71 5.74
CA SER A 192 -11.12 4.17 7.08
C SER A 192 -10.34 3.46 8.19
N ALA A 193 -10.24 2.13 8.11
CA ALA A 193 -9.48 1.36 9.09
C ALA A 193 -7.98 1.70 9.04
N LEU A 194 -7.40 1.82 7.82
CA LEU A 194 -5.99 2.18 7.62
C LEU A 194 -5.68 3.56 8.17
N LEU A 195 -6.52 4.56 7.87
CA LEU A 195 -6.39 5.91 8.39
C LEU A 195 -6.44 5.95 9.91
N LYS A 196 -7.37 5.19 10.51
CA LYS A 196 -7.46 5.08 11.97
C LYS A 196 -6.18 4.49 12.57
N VAL A 197 -5.71 3.35 12.05
CA VAL A 197 -4.47 2.72 12.52
C VAL A 197 -3.28 3.67 12.38
N LEU A 198 -3.13 4.35 11.23
CA LEU A 198 -2.03 5.27 11.00
C LEU A 198 -2.09 6.51 11.92
N ARG A 199 -3.29 7.02 12.21
CA ARG A 199 -3.47 8.18 13.09
C ARG A 199 -3.24 7.86 14.56
N ASP A 200 -3.65 6.69 15.00
CA ASP A 200 -3.59 6.28 16.41
C ASP A 200 -2.22 5.66 16.78
N ASN A 201 -1.44 5.22 15.79
CA ASN A 201 -0.15 4.57 16.04
C ASN A 201 0.89 5.54 16.58
N ASP A 202 1.47 5.20 17.74
CA ASP A 202 2.55 5.91 18.41
C ASP A 202 3.87 5.12 18.52
N ARG A 203 3.94 3.95 17.87
CA ARG A 203 5.06 3.00 17.96
C ARG A 203 5.67 2.72 16.59
N ILE A 204 6.84 2.07 16.60
CA ILE A 204 7.43 1.54 15.37
C ILE A 204 6.62 0.30 14.96
N LEU A 205 5.77 0.45 13.96
CA LEU A 205 4.89 -0.59 13.45
C LEU A 205 5.52 -1.25 12.24
N THR A 206 5.53 -2.58 12.18
CA THR A 206 5.97 -3.31 10.99
C THR A 206 4.81 -3.53 10.01
N GLN A 207 5.12 -3.98 8.78
CA GLN A 207 4.08 -4.40 7.83
C GLN A 207 3.17 -5.50 8.40
N THR A 208 3.72 -6.40 9.24
CA THR A 208 2.94 -7.46 9.91
C THR A 208 2.02 -6.87 10.97
N GLY A 209 2.51 -5.92 11.77
CA GLY A 209 1.70 -5.23 12.76
C GLY A 209 0.60 -4.39 12.12
N LEU A 210 0.89 -3.77 10.97
CA LEU A 210 -0.13 -3.04 10.20
C LEU A 210 -1.26 -3.99 9.75
N GLU A 211 -0.92 -5.13 9.15
CA GLU A 211 -1.92 -6.13 8.77
C GLU A 211 -2.76 -6.58 9.97
N GLN A 212 -2.11 -6.98 11.07
CA GLN A 212 -2.82 -7.46 12.27
C GLN A 212 -3.77 -6.40 12.84
N ALA A 213 -3.35 -5.14 12.84
CA ALA A 213 -4.19 -4.03 13.30
C ALA A 213 -5.39 -3.76 12.38
N LEU A 214 -5.32 -4.16 11.10
CA LEU A 214 -6.37 -3.94 10.11
C LEU A 214 -7.38 -5.08 10.01
N VAL A 215 -6.98 -6.33 10.27
CA VAL A 215 -7.83 -7.51 10.02
C VAL A 215 -9.19 -7.40 10.71
N GLU A 216 -9.21 -7.15 12.01
CA GLU A 216 -10.48 -7.13 12.77
C GLU A 216 -11.35 -5.91 12.44
N PRO A 217 -10.83 -4.66 12.40
CA PRO A 217 -11.64 -3.50 12.03
C PRO A 217 -12.26 -3.61 10.64
N VAL A 218 -11.48 -4.07 9.65
CA VAL A 218 -11.98 -4.22 8.27
C VAL A 218 -13.05 -5.31 8.21
N ARG A 219 -12.78 -6.47 8.82
CA ARG A 219 -13.73 -7.58 8.85
C ARG A 219 -15.06 -7.19 9.50
N ALA A 220 -15.01 -6.56 10.69
CA ALA A 220 -16.19 -6.14 11.41
C ALA A 220 -17.01 -5.10 10.62
N SER A 221 -16.36 -4.10 10.02
CA SER A 221 -17.05 -3.08 9.24
C SER A 221 -17.66 -3.65 7.96
N ALA A 222 -16.97 -4.56 7.27
CA ALA A 222 -17.49 -5.24 6.08
C ALA A 222 -18.73 -6.11 6.43
N GLN A 223 -18.69 -6.84 7.54
CA GLN A 223 -19.82 -7.66 8.00
C GLN A 223 -21.07 -6.84 8.29
N GLN A 224 -20.94 -5.63 8.83
CA GLN A 224 -22.09 -4.75 9.10
C GLN A 224 -22.89 -4.40 7.84
N ILE A 225 -22.27 -4.45 6.69
CA ILE A 225 -22.89 -4.18 5.37
C ILE A 225 -23.07 -5.45 4.54
N GLY A 226 -22.99 -6.63 5.18
CA GLY A 226 -23.27 -7.92 4.58
C GLY A 226 -22.17 -8.46 3.64
N LEU A 227 -20.93 -7.99 3.80
CA LEU A 227 -19.82 -8.36 2.93
C LEU A 227 -18.67 -9.02 3.71
N VAL A 228 -17.80 -9.71 2.95
CA VAL A 228 -16.61 -10.36 3.49
C VAL A 228 -15.38 -9.67 2.93
N GLN A 229 -14.60 -9.06 3.82
CA GLN A 229 -13.33 -8.45 3.47
C GLN A 229 -12.32 -8.74 4.58
N THR A 230 -11.16 -9.26 4.22
CA THR A 230 -10.09 -9.59 5.17
C THR A 230 -8.76 -9.18 4.57
N PRO A 231 -8.08 -8.19 5.12
CA PRO A 231 -6.76 -7.80 4.63
C PRO A 231 -5.77 -8.97 4.63
N GLU A 232 -4.92 -9.01 3.62
CA GLU A 232 -3.90 -10.05 3.46
C GLU A 232 -2.54 -9.44 3.17
N LEU A 233 -1.54 -9.84 3.95
CA LEU A 233 -0.13 -9.49 3.72
C LEU A 233 0.60 -10.63 3.03
N LYS A 234 1.30 -10.31 1.94
CA LYS A 234 2.08 -11.28 1.17
C LYS A 234 3.46 -10.73 0.82
N LYS A 235 4.44 -11.64 0.66
CA LYS A 235 5.76 -11.29 0.13
C LYS A 235 5.78 -11.32 -1.38
N VAL A 236 6.50 -10.38 -1.97
CA VAL A 236 6.77 -10.35 -3.41
C VAL A 236 8.18 -10.92 -3.65
N ARG A 237 8.29 -12.24 -3.80
CA ARG A 237 9.58 -12.93 -3.87
C ARG A 237 10.41 -12.53 -5.09
N GLU A 238 9.78 -12.44 -6.24
CA GLU A 238 10.44 -12.12 -7.52
C GLU A 238 10.94 -10.67 -7.58
N ALA A 239 10.51 -9.81 -6.64
CA ALA A 239 11.01 -8.45 -6.48
C ALA A 239 12.29 -8.32 -5.64
N GLY A 240 12.94 -9.44 -5.27
CA GLY A 240 14.19 -9.44 -4.52
C GLY A 240 14.00 -9.31 -3.00
N ASP A 241 12.89 -9.80 -2.43
CA ASP A 241 12.73 -9.90 -0.98
C ASP A 241 13.84 -10.76 -0.36
N ALA A 242 14.47 -10.27 0.69
CA ALA A 242 15.55 -10.93 1.42
C ALA A 242 15.21 -11.15 2.91
N GLY A 243 13.94 -11.04 3.29
CA GLY A 243 13.48 -11.24 4.66
C GLY A 243 13.70 -10.03 5.56
N GLY A 244 13.80 -8.83 5.00
CA GLY A 244 13.76 -7.57 5.74
C GLY A 244 12.35 -7.22 6.24
N ALA A 245 12.21 -6.03 6.81
CA ALA A 245 10.92 -5.50 7.22
C ALA A 245 10.70 -4.07 6.71
N PHE A 246 9.44 -3.70 6.52
CA PHE A 246 9.02 -2.33 6.29
C PHE A 246 8.55 -1.74 7.62
N PHE A 247 9.09 -0.60 8.00
CA PHE A 247 8.78 0.04 9.26
C PHE A 247 7.99 1.33 9.03
N LEU A 248 6.90 1.51 9.75
CA LEU A 248 6.20 2.77 9.90
C LEU A 248 6.66 3.40 11.22
N VAL A 249 7.43 4.47 11.13
CA VAL A 249 8.05 5.14 12.27
C VAL A 249 7.37 6.50 12.44
N PRO A 250 6.48 6.68 13.44
CA PRO A 250 5.85 7.97 13.66
C PRO A 250 6.89 9.00 14.07
N LYS A 251 6.71 10.24 13.60
CA LYS A 251 7.48 11.38 14.10
C LYS A 251 7.23 11.55 15.60
N ALA A 252 8.28 11.86 16.34
CA ALA A 252 8.12 12.27 17.74
C ALA A 252 7.11 13.42 17.81
N GLN A 253 6.04 13.26 18.57
CA GLN A 253 5.14 14.37 18.83
C GLN A 253 5.88 15.35 19.76
N PRO A 254 5.81 16.66 19.49
CA PRO A 254 6.28 17.62 20.47
C PRO A 254 5.48 17.38 21.76
N ASP A 255 6.22 17.28 22.88
CA ASP A 255 5.60 17.15 24.20
C ASP A 255 4.45 18.15 24.30
N LYS A 256 3.26 17.63 24.56
CA LYS A 256 2.14 18.48 24.96
C LYS A 256 2.46 18.96 26.37
N GLY A 257 3.20 20.09 26.45
CA GLY A 257 3.42 20.84 27.70
C GLY A 257 2.12 21.30 28.31
#